data_2a7178722fe17eff2f189b3fa7ade294
#
_entry.id   2a7178722fe17eff2f189b3fa7ade294
#
_cell.length_a   1.000
_cell.length_b   1.000
_cell.length_c   1.000
_cell.angle_alpha   90.00
_cell.angle_beta   90.00
_cell.angle_gamma   90.00
#
_symmetry.space_group_name_H-M   'P 1'
#
loop_
_entity.id
_entity.type
_entity.pdbx_description
1 polymer ?
#
loop_
_entity_poly.entity_id
_entity_poly.type
_entity_poly.pdbx_seq_one_letter_code
_entity_poly.pdbx_strand_id
1 'polypeptide(L)'
;MTLEEEYRLSCYEELTTLGNHNHIYLVKHKLSGEIFVKKILSRFSLDVYKQLRDLQIPGIPKIHDLILENDSLILIEDYIHGQTLEQLL
;
A
#
# COMPACT_ATOMS: atom_id res chain seq x y z
N MET A 1 -7.48 6.79 13.36
CA MET A 1 -7.31 5.35 13.02
C MET A 1 -8.03 4.51 14.06
N THR A 2 -8.79 3.51 13.63
CA THR A 2 -9.46 2.59 14.55
C THR A 2 -8.49 1.53 15.07
N LEU A 3 -8.87 0.82 16.16
CA LEU A 3 -8.07 -0.28 16.68
C LEU A 3 -7.92 -1.40 15.63
N GLU A 4 -8.98 -1.66 14.86
CA GLU A 4 -8.93 -2.65 13.81
C GLU A 4 -7.92 -2.26 12.72
N GLU A 5 -7.88 -1.00 12.34
CA GLU A 5 -6.92 -0.51 11.36
C GLU A 5 -5.50 -0.57 11.88
N GLU A 6 -5.29 -0.22 13.15
CA GLU A 6 -3.99 -0.35 13.79
C GLU A 6 -3.52 -1.80 13.80
N TYR A 7 -4.42 -2.72 14.12
CA TYR A 7 -4.10 -4.14 14.10
C TYR A 7 -3.71 -4.60 12.71
N ARG A 8 -4.48 -4.22 11.68
CA ARG A 8 -4.15 -4.60 10.30
C ARG A 8 -2.78 -4.08 9.87
N LEU A 9 -2.46 -2.82 10.22
CA LEU A 9 -1.15 -2.26 9.91
C LEU A 9 -0.02 -2.98 10.65
N SER A 10 -0.26 -3.40 11.89
CA SER A 10 0.75 -4.11 12.67
C SER A 10 1.10 -5.47 12.09
N CYS A 11 0.24 -6.02 11.24
CA CYS A 11 0.51 -7.29 10.57
C CYS A 11 1.49 -7.16 9.39
N TYR A 12 1.85 -5.95 9.00
CA TYR A 12 2.81 -5.70 7.92
C TYR A 12 4.15 -5.28 8.51
N GLU A 13 5.19 -6.04 8.20
CA GLU A 13 6.56 -5.74 8.62
C GLU A 13 7.27 -4.99 7.52
N GLU A 14 7.81 -3.81 7.81
CA GLU A 14 8.58 -3.05 6.85
C GLU A 14 9.94 -3.70 6.64
N LEU A 15 10.24 -4.07 5.39
CA LEU A 15 11.50 -4.72 5.05
C LEU A 15 12.54 -3.71 4.57
N THR A 16 12.15 -2.82 3.68
CA THR A 16 13.05 -1.81 3.13
C THR A 16 12.24 -0.71 2.47
N THR A 17 12.87 0.43 2.23
CA THR A 17 12.29 1.48 1.40
C THR A 17 12.53 1.13 -0.08
N LEU A 18 11.62 1.58 -0.95
CA LEU A 18 11.74 1.36 -2.39
C LEU A 18 12.05 2.67 -3.10
N GLY A 19 13.01 2.62 -4.03
CA GLY A 19 13.43 3.77 -4.81
C GLY A 19 14.01 4.89 -3.95
N ASN A 20 13.96 6.10 -4.46
CA ASN A 20 14.45 7.30 -3.77
C ASN A 20 13.35 8.00 -2.96
N HIS A 21 12.23 7.33 -2.73
CA HIS A 21 11.07 7.91 -2.05
C HIS A 21 11.00 7.39 -0.62
N ASN A 22 10.92 8.32 0.34
CA ASN A 22 10.85 7.98 1.76
C ASN A 22 9.46 7.51 2.20
N HIS A 23 8.52 7.39 1.27
CA HIS A 23 7.12 7.06 1.57
C HIS A 23 6.64 5.78 0.92
N ILE A 24 7.56 5.02 0.32
CA ILE A 24 7.25 3.75 -0.33
C ILE A 24 8.11 2.66 0.28
N TYR A 25 7.44 1.62 0.79
CA TYR A 25 8.10 0.54 1.52
C TYR A 25 7.71 -0.81 0.95
N LEU A 26 8.67 -1.73 0.94
CA LEU A 26 8.39 -3.14 0.75
C LEU A 26 8.03 -3.72 2.11
N VAL A 27 6.89 -4.40 2.22
CA VAL A 27 6.41 -4.94 3.48
C VAL A 27 6.05 -6.41 3.32
N LYS A 28 6.09 -7.14 4.42
CA LYS A 28 5.72 -8.55 4.47
C LYS A 28 4.59 -8.73 5.46
N HIS A 29 3.54 -9.42 5.04
CA HIS A 29 2.45 -9.79 5.94
C HIS A 29 2.92 -10.90 6.86
N LYS A 30 2.87 -10.67 8.16
CA LYS A 30 3.43 -11.59 9.16
C LYS A 30 2.73 -12.94 9.19
N LEU A 31 1.45 -12.97 8.90
CA LEU A 31 0.66 -14.21 8.96
C LEU A 31 0.76 -15.04 7.69
N SER A 32 0.68 -14.41 6.52
CA SER A 32 0.67 -15.12 5.24
C SER A 32 2.06 -15.25 4.62
N GLY A 33 2.99 -14.39 4.99
CA GLY A 33 4.31 -14.32 4.38
C GLY A 33 4.34 -13.65 3.02
N GLU A 34 3.21 -13.12 2.57
CA GLU A 34 3.13 -12.44 1.28
C GLU A 34 3.79 -11.07 1.33
N ILE A 35 4.34 -10.65 0.20
CA ILE A 35 5.02 -9.38 0.05
C ILE A 35 4.08 -8.37 -0.60
N PHE A 36 4.03 -7.18 -0.03
CA PHE A 36 3.21 -6.08 -0.52
C PHE A 36 4.03 -4.79 -0.57
N VAL A 37 3.44 -3.77 -1.17
CA VAL A 37 4.01 -2.42 -1.20
C VAL A 37 3.13 -1.51 -0.36
N LYS A 38 3.74 -0.76 0.54
CA LYS A 38 3.06 0.23 1.38
C LYS A 38 3.45 1.62 0.90
N LYS A 39 2.46 2.43 0.56
CA LYS A 39 2.64 3.83 0.17
C LYS A 39 1.96 4.74 1.19
N ILE A 40 2.62 5.83 1.54
CA ILE A 40 2.06 6.84 2.43
C ILE A 40 1.89 8.11 1.61
N LEU A 41 0.64 8.54 1.42
CA LEU A 41 0.31 9.67 0.57
C LEU A 41 -0.19 10.83 1.41
N SER A 42 0.37 12.03 1.20
CA SER A 42 -0.04 13.25 1.90
C SER A 42 -1.07 14.05 1.10
N ARG A 43 -1.09 13.86 -0.22
CA ARG A 43 -2.07 14.48 -1.11
C ARG A 43 -2.77 13.38 -1.88
N PHE A 44 -4.08 13.26 -1.70
CA PHE A 44 -4.85 12.17 -2.27
C PHE A 44 -6.31 12.54 -2.42
N SER A 45 -7.00 11.81 -3.31
CA SER A 45 -8.44 11.79 -3.36
C SER A 45 -8.90 10.42 -2.87
N LEU A 46 -9.52 10.36 -1.70
CA LEU A 46 -9.97 9.10 -1.12
C LEU A 46 -10.98 8.39 -2.02
N ASP A 47 -11.87 9.15 -2.66
CA ASP A 47 -12.87 8.58 -3.55
C ASP A 47 -12.23 7.89 -4.76
N VAL A 48 -11.19 8.49 -5.34
CA VAL A 48 -10.48 7.88 -6.46
C VAL A 48 -9.84 6.55 -6.04
N TYR A 49 -9.18 6.53 -4.87
CA TYR A 49 -8.53 5.30 -4.40
C TYR A 49 -9.52 4.23 -4.02
N LYS A 50 -10.69 4.59 -3.47
CA LYS A 50 -11.75 3.62 -3.22
C LYS A 50 -12.29 3.02 -4.51
N GLN A 51 -12.44 3.83 -5.55
CA GLN A 51 -12.85 3.34 -6.87
C GLN A 51 -11.80 2.39 -7.46
N LEU A 52 -10.51 2.74 -7.35
CA LEU A 52 -9.43 1.88 -7.83
C LEU A 52 -9.38 0.55 -7.09
N ARG A 53 -9.67 0.57 -5.78
CA ARG A 53 -9.73 -0.66 -4.98
C ARG A 53 -10.84 -1.60 -5.48
N ASP A 54 -11.99 -1.02 -5.83
CA ASP A 54 -13.15 -1.80 -6.25
C ASP A 54 -13.07 -2.26 -7.71
N LEU A 55 -12.26 -1.56 -8.52
CA LEU A 55 -12.05 -1.90 -9.92
C LEU A 55 -10.82 -2.79 -10.07
N GLN A 56 -11.00 -3.94 -10.70
CA GLN A 56 -9.87 -4.80 -11.05
C GLN A 56 -9.44 -4.49 -12.48
N ILE A 57 -8.44 -3.64 -12.61
CA ILE A 57 -7.92 -3.24 -13.92
C ILE A 57 -6.66 -4.07 -14.21
N PRO A 58 -6.61 -4.84 -15.31
CA PRO A 58 -5.42 -5.61 -15.64
C PRO A 58 -4.19 -4.71 -15.76
N GLY A 59 -3.07 -5.15 -15.20
CA GLY A 59 -1.81 -4.41 -15.24
C GLY A 59 -1.63 -3.38 -14.14
N ILE A 60 -2.64 -3.15 -13.32
CA ILE A 60 -2.54 -2.25 -12.16
C ILE A 60 -2.51 -3.09 -10.88
N PRO A 61 -1.59 -2.82 -9.94
CA PRO A 61 -1.54 -3.56 -8.68
C PRO A 61 -2.86 -3.46 -7.93
N LYS A 62 -3.32 -4.59 -7.39
CA LYS A 62 -4.53 -4.62 -6.59
C LYS A 62 -4.28 -3.93 -5.24
N ILE A 63 -5.23 -3.11 -4.82
CA ILE A 63 -5.20 -2.45 -3.53
C ILE A 63 -5.82 -3.39 -2.49
N HIS A 64 -5.02 -3.75 -1.47
CA HIS A 64 -5.47 -4.63 -0.39
C HIS A 64 -6.04 -3.88 0.79
N ASP A 65 -5.44 -2.74 1.14
CA ASP A 65 -5.88 -1.93 2.27
C ASP A 65 -5.75 -0.45 1.96
N LEU A 66 -6.74 0.32 2.46
CA LEU A 66 -6.72 1.76 2.46
C LEU A 66 -7.02 2.22 3.88
N ILE A 67 -6.07 2.91 4.50
CA ILE A 67 -6.21 3.37 5.87
C ILE A 67 -5.92 4.85 5.94
N LEU A 68 -6.89 5.61 6.44
CA LEU A 68 -6.74 7.05 6.62
C LEU A 68 -6.19 7.32 8.03
N GLU A 69 -5.04 7.98 8.11
CA GLU A 69 -4.43 8.36 9.36
C GLU A 69 -4.09 9.84 9.33
N ASN A 70 -4.78 10.64 10.17
CA ASN A 70 -4.64 12.09 10.19
C ASN A 70 -4.84 12.66 8.78
N ASP A 71 -3.84 13.30 8.21
CA ASP A 71 -3.90 13.88 6.87
C ASP A 71 -3.23 13.01 5.81
N SER A 72 -2.92 11.76 6.16
CA SER A 72 -2.22 10.84 5.27
C SER A 72 -3.08 9.63 4.94
N LEU A 73 -2.91 9.11 3.73
CA LEU A 73 -3.53 7.87 3.29
C LEU A 73 -2.45 6.80 3.22
N ILE A 74 -2.67 5.69 3.92
CA ILE A 74 -1.78 4.52 3.87
C ILE A 74 -2.39 3.51 2.93
N LEU A 75 -1.64 3.15 1.89
CA LEU A 75 -2.08 2.28 0.82
C LEU A 75 -1.23 1.01 0.82
N ILE A 76 -1.88 -0.16 0.86
CA ILE A 76 -1.21 -1.45 0.72
C ILE A 76 -1.61 -2.04 -0.62
N GLU A 77 -0.63 -2.30 -1.47
CA GLU A 77 -0.84 -2.82 -2.83
C GLU A 77 -0.06 -4.11 -3.05
N ASP A 78 -0.45 -4.88 -4.06
CA ASP A 78 0.32 -6.03 -4.51
C ASP A 78 1.72 -5.61 -4.96
N TYR A 79 2.72 -6.46 -4.64
CA TYR A 79 4.05 -6.31 -5.19
C TYR A 79 4.14 -7.11 -6.49
N ILE A 80 4.50 -6.43 -7.58
CA ILE A 80 4.63 -7.05 -8.89
C ILE A 80 6.10 -7.34 -9.15
N HIS A 81 6.45 -8.62 -9.24
CA HIS A 81 7.81 -9.05 -9.49
C HIS A 81 8.30 -8.59 -10.87
N GLY A 82 9.57 -8.17 -10.92
CA GLY A 82 10.19 -7.79 -12.18
C GLY A 82 9.91 -6.38 -12.63
N GLN A 83 9.08 -5.63 -11.89
CA GLN A 83 8.82 -4.22 -12.17
C GLN A 83 9.20 -3.38 -10.98
N THR A 84 9.88 -2.26 -11.24
CA THR A 84 10.13 -1.27 -10.19
C THR A 84 8.91 -0.39 -10.04
N LEU A 85 8.73 0.20 -8.86
CA LEU A 85 7.65 1.15 -8.65
C LEU A 85 7.75 2.36 -9.55
N GLU A 86 8.94 2.72 -9.95
CA GLU A 86 9.18 3.82 -10.88
C GLU A 86 8.56 3.54 -12.24
N GLN A 87 8.50 2.28 -12.64
CA GLN A 87 7.86 1.88 -13.89
C GLN A 87 6.33 1.88 -13.80
N LEU A 88 5.80 1.76 -12.58
CA LEU A 88 4.36 1.73 -12.34
C LEU A 88 3.79 3.11 -12.06
N LEU A 89 4.62 4.04 -11.73
CA LEU A 89 4.23 5.42 -11.50
C LEU A 89 4.49 6.25 -12.75
#